data_d9ed5aa121b64edef00990653dc8c969
#
_entry.id   d9ed5aa121b64edef00990653dc8c969
#
_cell.length_a   1.000
_cell.length_b   1.000
_cell.length_c   1.000
_cell.angle_alpha   90.00
_cell.angle_beta   90.00
_cell.angle_gamma   90.00
#
_symmetry.space_group_name_H-M   'P 1'
#
loop_
_entity.id
_entity.type
_entity.pdbx_description
1 polymer ?
#
loop_
_entity_poly.entity_id
_entity_poly.type
_entity_poly.pdbx_seq_one_letter_code
_entity_poly.pdbx_strand_id
1 'polypeptide(L)'
;MSGKVLALVLLFRTFDQLLSHNRTRPNILMVMTDAFDGRLTFDPGSSVVKLPFITYLQELGVTFLNAYTNSPICCPSRAAMWSGQFVHLTQSWNNYKCLDANVTTWMDLLESNGYRTKRIGKLDYTSGSHSVSVCSNRVEAWTREVQFLLRQEGRPVAQLVGNMSTVRVMRKDWENTDEATRWLRQRAESPQQPFALYLGLNLPHPYKTESLGPTAGGSTFRTSPYWLEKVSSEHVSVPKWLPVAAMHPVDFYSTFTKNCSGSFTQEEITNVRAFYYAMCAEADAMLGQLISALRETRLLGNTVVVFTADHGELAMEHRQFYKMSMFEGSSHVPLLFTGPGLMSGVQVNQLVSLVDIYPTILDIADVSPVGPLSGYSLLSLLANYTSFSGRPHPDWVLSEYHGCNANSSTYMLRSGRWKYLAYADGLSVPPQLFADLSLDKEELHNVVFKFTDVYAHLDKLLRSIVDYPAVSAAVHLYNKKAFVAWSQTLGRNYSQVISNLRWHIDWQKDPSANERAIEKWL
;
A
#
# COMPACT_ATOMS: atom_id res chain seq x y z
N MET A 1 -22.39 47.74 29.11
CA MET A 1 -21.19 46.86 29.03
C MET A 1 -21.13 45.99 27.75
N SER A 2 -21.96 46.25 26.72
CA SER A 2 -22.04 45.35 25.53
C SER A 2 -21.18 45.78 24.31
N GLY A 3 -20.79 47.03 24.20
CA GLY A 3 -20.03 47.48 22.99
C GLY A 3 -18.53 47.17 22.98
N LYS A 4 -17.90 47.07 24.16
CA LYS A 4 -16.45 46.77 24.29
C LYS A 4 -16.09 45.29 24.04
N VAL A 5 -17.00 44.37 24.36
CA VAL A 5 -16.80 42.93 24.14
C VAL A 5 -16.94 42.58 22.66
N LEU A 6 -17.89 43.23 21.96
CA LEU A 6 -18.08 43.01 20.51
C LEU A 6 -16.91 43.53 19.68
N ALA A 7 -16.33 44.67 20.07
CA ALA A 7 -15.15 45.25 19.42
C ALA A 7 -13.90 44.36 19.63
N LEU A 8 -13.74 43.72 20.81
CA LEU A 8 -12.63 42.83 21.07
C LEU A 8 -12.73 41.53 20.26
N VAL A 9 -13.92 40.96 20.12
CA VAL A 9 -14.17 39.74 19.31
C VAL A 9 -13.98 40.02 17.81
N LEU A 10 -14.35 41.20 17.34
CA LEU A 10 -14.10 41.61 15.95
C LEU A 10 -12.61 41.89 15.69
N LEU A 11 -11.89 42.48 16.66
CA LEU A 11 -10.45 42.68 16.57
C LEU A 11 -9.67 41.34 16.60
N PHE A 12 -10.07 40.37 17.40
CA PHE A 12 -9.46 39.05 17.38
C PHE A 12 -9.73 38.31 16.07
N ARG A 13 -10.94 38.36 15.52
CA ARG A 13 -11.26 37.78 14.21
C ARG A 13 -10.51 38.45 13.03
N THR A 14 -10.32 39.76 13.07
CA THR A 14 -9.51 40.46 12.07
C THR A 14 -8.03 40.22 12.22
N PHE A 15 -7.53 40.01 13.45
CA PHE A 15 -6.13 39.63 13.70
C PHE A 15 -5.86 38.20 13.27
N ASP A 16 -6.76 37.25 13.55
CA ASP A 16 -6.66 35.87 13.05
C ASP A 16 -6.76 35.81 11.51
N GLN A 17 -7.63 36.62 10.87
CA GLN A 17 -7.70 36.74 9.42
C GLN A 17 -6.45 37.41 8.81
N LEU A 18 -5.85 38.40 9.49
CA LEU A 18 -4.60 39.03 9.06
C LEU A 18 -3.38 38.08 9.24
N LEU A 19 -3.37 37.23 10.27
CA LEU A 19 -2.34 36.22 10.45
C LEU A 19 -2.53 35.03 9.48
N SER A 20 -3.75 34.71 9.07
CA SER A 20 -4.03 33.68 8.07
C SER A 20 -3.64 34.12 6.64
N HIS A 21 -3.67 35.43 6.33
CA HIS A 21 -3.34 35.96 5.01
C HIS A 21 -1.83 36.01 4.69
N ASN A 22 -0.94 35.71 5.65
CA ASN A 22 0.51 35.71 5.46
C ASN A 22 1.17 34.32 5.62
N ARG A 23 0.41 33.24 5.76
CA ARG A 23 1.00 31.89 5.67
C ARG A 23 1.25 31.57 4.21
N THR A 24 2.50 31.62 3.80
CA THR A 24 2.92 31.05 2.50
C THR A 24 2.57 29.57 2.50
N ARG A 25 1.71 29.14 1.59
CA ARG A 25 1.35 27.71 1.43
C ARG A 25 2.62 26.90 1.17
N PRO A 26 2.88 25.83 1.92
CA PRO A 26 4.10 25.05 1.72
C PRO A 26 4.05 24.29 0.40
N ASN A 27 5.22 23.99 -0.14
CA ASN A 27 5.35 22.99 -1.18
C ASN A 27 5.07 21.60 -0.61
N ILE A 28 4.71 20.67 -1.47
CA ILE A 28 4.46 19.27 -1.11
C ILE A 28 5.30 18.37 -1.99
N LEU A 29 6.12 17.51 -1.40
CA LEU A 29 6.79 16.40 -2.04
C LEU A 29 6.27 15.11 -1.44
N MET A 30 5.59 14.29 -2.22
CA MET A 30 5.18 12.95 -1.81
C MET A 30 6.00 11.90 -2.55
N VAL A 31 6.67 11.02 -1.81
CA VAL A 31 7.40 9.87 -2.33
C VAL A 31 6.67 8.61 -1.86
N MET A 32 6.13 7.86 -2.80
CA MET A 32 5.43 6.59 -2.53
C MET A 32 6.19 5.45 -3.18
N THR A 33 6.68 4.54 -2.38
CA THR A 33 7.28 3.27 -2.82
C THR A 33 6.20 2.22 -3.10
N ASP A 34 6.58 1.11 -3.72
CA ASP A 34 5.73 -0.07 -3.92
C ASP A 34 6.30 -1.24 -3.13
N ALA A 35 5.46 -1.84 -2.27
CA ALA A 35 5.81 -3.02 -1.49
C ALA A 35 6.85 -2.79 -0.37
N PHE A 36 6.79 -1.67 0.35
CA PHE A 36 7.69 -1.38 1.47
C PHE A 36 7.02 -1.71 2.82
N ASP A 37 7.56 -2.67 3.54
CA ASP A 37 7.11 -3.04 4.88
C ASP A 37 7.41 -1.92 5.89
N GLY A 38 6.37 -1.34 6.48
CA GLY A 38 6.49 -0.24 7.44
C GLY A 38 7.32 -0.58 8.67
N ARG A 39 7.32 -1.84 9.07
CA ARG A 39 8.07 -2.33 10.24
C ARG A 39 9.60 -2.18 10.10
N LEU A 40 10.11 -1.98 8.88
CA LEU A 40 11.54 -1.73 8.63
C LEU A 40 11.99 -0.32 9.06
N THR A 41 11.05 0.59 9.34
CA THR A 41 11.36 1.98 9.68
C THR A 41 11.51 2.24 11.19
N PHE A 42 11.27 1.23 12.04
CA PHE A 42 11.43 1.32 13.50
C PHE A 42 11.88 -0.03 14.09
N ASP A 43 12.33 0.00 15.34
CA ASP A 43 12.85 -1.20 16.00
C ASP A 43 11.77 -2.29 16.23
N PRO A 44 12.14 -3.58 16.06
CA PRO A 44 13.48 -4.10 15.73
C PRO A 44 13.79 -4.15 14.23
N GLY A 45 12.86 -3.81 13.34
CA GLY A 45 13.03 -3.92 11.88
C GLY A 45 14.14 -3.01 11.33
N SER A 46 14.31 -1.82 11.92
CA SER A 46 15.34 -0.86 11.52
C SER A 46 16.79 -1.36 11.69
N SER A 47 16.99 -2.41 12.50
CA SER A 47 18.31 -3.05 12.66
C SER A 47 18.71 -3.94 11.50
N VAL A 48 17.76 -4.36 10.66
CA VAL A 48 17.98 -5.33 9.57
C VAL A 48 18.64 -4.70 8.35
N VAL A 49 18.29 -3.45 8.03
CA VAL A 49 18.78 -2.73 6.86
C VAL A 49 19.03 -1.25 7.16
N LYS A 50 20.11 -0.70 6.61
CA LYS A 50 20.45 0.71 6.77
C LYS A 50 19.61 1.58 5.84
N LEU A 51 18.79 2.47 6.42
CA LEU A 51 17.89 3.40 5.75
C LEU A 51 18.17 4.85 6.21
N PRO A 52 19.35 5.42 5.89
CA PRO A 52 19.81 6.69 6.46
C PRO A 52 18.91 7.89 6.13
N PHE A 53 18.24 7.90 4.98
CA PHE A 53 17.41 9.03 4.59
C PHE A 53 16.01 8.97 5.19
N ILE A 54 15.45 7.77 5.37
CA ILE A 54 14.25 7.56 6.18
C ILE A 54 14.52 7.98 7.63
N THR A 55 15.64 7.55 8.23
CA THR A 55 16.08 7.97 9.57
C THR A 55 16.19 9.49 9.67
N TYR A 56 16.81 10.13 8.66
CA TYR A 56 16.89 11.59 8.62
C TYR A 56 15.50 12.27 8.59
N LEU A 57 14.53 11.75 7.84
CA LEU A 57 13.15 12.29 7.87
C LEU A 57 12.48 12.07 9.22
N GLN A 58 12.74 10.96 9.91
CA GLN A 58 12.21 10.67 11.25
C GLN A 58 12.72 11.67 12.29
N GLU A 59 14.00 12.04 12.21
CA GLU A 59 14.59 13.06 13.10
C GLU A 59 13.97 14.44 12.87
N LEU A 60 13.58 14.77 11.66
CA LEU A 60 13.02 16.06 11.27
C LEU A 60 11.49 16.15 11.35
N GLY A 61 10.80 15.06 11.57
CA GLY A 61 9.35 15.04 11.41
C GLY A 61 8.61 14.12 12.37
N VAL A 62 7.44 13.69 11.92
CA VAL A 62 6.52 12.80 12.61
C VAL A 62 6.50 11.44 11.91
N THR A 63 6.69 10.37 12.67
CA THR A 63 6.60 8.98 12.23
C THR A 63 5.37 8.32 12.83
N PHE A 64 4.50 7.78 11.99
CA PHE A 64 3.36 6.97 12.43
C PHE A 64 3.79 5.51 12.55
N LEU A 65 3.68 4.94 13.75
CA LEU A 65 4.10 3.56 14.02
C LEU A 65 3.02 2.52 13.65
N ASN A 66 1.79 2.95 13.38
CA ASN A 66 0.67 2.09 13.06
C ASN A 66 -0.11 2.62 11.84
N ALA A 67 0.57 2.73 10.70
CA ALA A 67 -0.03 3.16 9.44
C ALA A 67 -0.36 1.94 8.56
N TYR A 68 -1.59 1.92 8.02
CA TYR A 68 -2.10 0.79 7.26
C TYR A 68 -2.60 1.18 5.88
N THR A 69 -2.39 0.30 4.90
CA THR A 69 -3.00 0.42 3.57
C THR A 69 -4.49 0.10 3.62
N ASN A 70 -5.28 0.74 2.76
CA ASN A 70 -6.70 0.42 2.61
C ASN A 70 -6.96 -0.85 1.79
N SER A 71 -5.95 -1.29 1.05
CA SER A 71 -5.97 -2.56 0.34
C SER A 71 -4.53 -3.02 0.08
N PRO A 72 -4.15 -4.24 0.45
CA PRO A 72 -2.78 -4.72 0.25
C PRO A 72 -2.51 -5.13 -1.20
N ILE A 73 -2.75 -4.20 -2.14
CA ILE A 73 -2.44 -4.32 -3.58
C ILE A 73 -2.39 -2.94 -4.24
N CYS A 74 -1.50 -2.77 -5.22
CA CYS A 74 -1.11 -1.48 -5.79
C CYS A 74 -2.27 -0.55 -6.13
N CYS A 75 -3.11 -0.93 -7.10
CA CYS A 75 -4.10 -0.02 -7.66
C CYS A 75 -5.22 0.35 -6.67
N PRO A 76 -5.87 -0.57 -5.94
CA PRO A 76 -6.86 -0.23 -4.92
C PRO A 76 -6.31 0.62 -3.78
N SER A 77 -5.09 0.33 -3.29
CA SER A 77 -4.45 1.15 -2.27
C SER A 77 -4.24 2.59 -2.75
N ARG A 78 -3.64 2.72 -3.94
CA ARG A 78 -3.40 4.03 -4.55
C ARG A 78 -4.71 4.74 -4.84
N ALA A 79 -5.73 4.05 -5.33
CA ALA A 79 -7.06 4.60 -5.56
C ALA A 79 -7.66 5.22 -4.29
N ALA A 80 -7.59 4.52 -3.17
CA ALA A 80 -8.07 5.04 -1.89
C ALA A 80 -7.29 6.29 -1.43
N MET A 81 -5.96 6.27 -1.51
CA MET A 81 -5.12 7.42 -1.16
C MET A 81 -5.36 8.62 -2.10
N TRP A 82 -5.51 8.39 -3.41
CA TRP A 82 -5.73 9.48 -4.38
C TRP A 82 -7.11 10.10 -4.30
N SER A 83 -8.14 9.34 -3.89
CA SER A 83 -9.54 9.79 -3.82
C SER A 83 -10.00 10.20 -2.41
N GLY A 84 -9.29 9.77 -1.35
CA GLY A 84 -9.74 9.93 0.04
C GLY A 84 -10.94 9.05 0.41
N GLN A 85 -11.22 7.99 -0.38
CA GLN A 85 -12.39 7.12 -0.27
C GLN A 85 -11.98 5.66 -0.07
N PHE A 86 -12.72 4.92 0.76
CA PHE A 86 -12.52 3.48 0.91
C PHE A 86 -12.76 2.72 -0.39
N VAL A 87 -12.12 1.56 -0.52
CA VAL A 87 -12.15 0.71 -1.71
C VAL A 87 -13.57 0.29 -2.10
N HIS A 88 -14.43 -0.06 -1.14
CA HIS A 88 -15.82 -0.42 -1.42
C HIS A 88 -16.67 0.73 -1.97
N LEU A 89 -16.34 1.98 -1.63
CA LEU A 89 -17.05 3.16 -2.14
C LEU A 89 -16.61 3.51 -3.57
N THR A 90 -15.33 3.35 -3.88
CA THR A 90 -14.79 3.58 -5.23
C THR A 90 -14.96 2.38 -6.15
N GLN A 91 -15.31 1.22 -5.60
CA GLN A 91 -15.33 -0.07 -6.31
C GLN A 91 -13.99 -0.42 -6.99
N SER A 92 -12.90 0.00 -6.40
CA SER A 92 -11.54 -0.26 -6.89
C SER A 92 -11.09 -1.67 -6.48
N TRP A 93 -11.68 -2.70 -7.08
CA TRP A 93 -11.60 -4.08 -6.60
C TRP A 93 -10.24 -4.76 -6.73
N ASN A 94 -9.48 -4.40 -7.77
CA ASN A 94 -8.21 -5.05 -8.09
C ASN A 94 -7.38 -4.17 -9.04
N ASN A 95 -6.20 -4.62 -9.45
CA ASN A 95 -5.31 -3.85 -10.33
C ASN A 95 -5.89 -3.51 -11.71
N TYR A 96 -7.06 -3.98 -12.05
CA TYR A 96 -7.72 -3.73 -13.35
C TYR A 96 -9.04 -2.97 -13.23
N LYS A 97 -9.62 -2.94 -12.04
CA LYS A 97 -10.79 -2.12 -11.67
C LYS A 97 -10.37 -1.17 -10.55
N CYS A 98 -9.92 0.00 -10.93
CA CYS A 98 -9.49 1.09 -10.09
C CYS A 98 -10.44 2.28 -10.21
N LEU A 99 -9.99 3.51 -9.91
CA LEU A 99 -10.79 4.71 -10.06
C LEU A 99 -11.21 4.92 -11.52
N ASP A 100 -12.38 5.44 -11.70
CA ASP A 100 -12.79 5.99 -12.97
C ASP A 100 -12.03 7.31 -13.24
N ALA A 101 -11.73 7.59 -14.51
CA ALA A 101 -10.86 8.69 -14.88
C ALA A 101 -11.40 10.10 -14.53
N ASN A 102 -12.70 10.20 -14.22
CA ASN A 102 -13.36 11.45 -13.83
C ASN A 102 -13.36 11.71 -12.31
N VAL A 103 -12.78 10.82 -11.50
CA VAL A 103 -12.67 11.03 -10.05
C VAL A 103 -11.63 12.12 -9.76
N THR A 104 -12.05 13.16 -9.06
CA THR A 104 -11.17 14.26 -8.64
C THR A 104 -10.21 13.80 -7.55
N THR A 105 -8.92 13.91 -7.80
CA THR A 105 -7.87 13.56 -6.84
C THR A 105 -7.45 14.79 -6.01
N TRP A 106 -6.72 14.53 -4.90
CA TRP A 106 -6.15 15.63 -4.11
C TRP A 106 -5.20 16.52 -4.93
N MET A 107 -4.45 15.96 -5.90
CA MET A 107 -3.59 16.80 -6.77
C MET A 107 -4.37 17.65 -7.75
N ASP A 108 -5.52 17.20 -8.24
CA ASP A 108 -6.38 17.99 -9.11
C ASP A 108 -6.97 19.19 -8.34
N LEU A 109 -7.32 18.97 -7.05
CA LEU A 109 -7.75 20.07 -6.17
C LEU A 109 -6.62 21.06 -5.89
N LEU A 110 -5.42 20.60 -5.63
CA LEU A 110 -4.28 21.48 -5.44
C LEU A 110 -4.02 22.33 -6.71
N GLU A 111 -4.06 21.71 -7.88
CA GLU A 111 -3.86 22.39 -9.16
C GLU A 111 -4.92 23.47 -9.38
N SER A 112 -6.21 23.15 -9.13
CA SER A 112 -7.33 24.10 -9.22
C SER A 112 -7.21 25.25 -8.21
N ASN A 113 -6.44 25.05 -7.14
CA ASN A 113 -6.20 26.05 -6.09
C ASN A 113 -4.82 26.72 -6.18
N GLY A 114 -4.19 26.69 -7.36
CA GLY A 114 -3.00 27.48 -7.66
C GLY A 114 -1.67 26.81 -7.38
N TYR A 115 -1.64 25.52 -7.04
CA TYR A 115 -0.40 24.77 -6.99
C TYR A 115 0.09 24.40 -8.39
N ARG A 116 1.40 24.37 -8.59
CA ARG A 116 2.01 23.73 -9.75
C ARG A 116 2.18 22.24 -9.47
N THR A 117 1.46 21.38 -10.18
CA THR A 117 1.49 19.94 -9.94
C THR A 117 2.39 19.19 -10.92
N LYS A 118 3.00 18.10 -10.46
CA LYS A 118 3.76 17.16 -11.29
C LYS A 118 3.63 15.75 -10.73
N ARG A 119 3.31 14.78 -11.58
CA ARG A 119 3.25 13.36 -11.27
C ARG A 119 4.32 12.64 -12.06
N ILE A 120 5.16 11.84 -11.40
CA ILE A 120 6.29 11.10 -12.00
C ILE A 120 6.26 9.65 -11.51
N GLY A 121 6.64 8.73 -12.38
CA GLY A 121 6.82 7.32 -12.04
C GLY A 121 5.52 6.52 -11.96
N LYS A 122 5.43 5.61 -11.00
CA LYS A 122 4.29 4.70 -10.83
C LYS A 122 3.07 5.42 -10.25
N LEU A 123 2.00 5.48 -11.03
CA LEU A 123 0.74 6.15 -10.62
C LEU A 123 -0.32 5.11 -10.23
N ASP A 124 -0.64 4.19 -11.09
CA ASP A 124 -1.53 3.02 -10.93
C ASP A 124 -2.77 3.23 -10.05
N TYR A 125 -3.53 4.31 -10.25
CA TYR A 125 -4.74 4.57 -9.47
C TYR A 125 -6.02 4.65 -10.32
N THR A 126 -5.89 4.77 -11.67
CA THR A 126 -7.04 4.76 -12.58
C THR A 126 -7.15 3.45 -13.33
N SER A 127 -8.38 3.05 -13.66
CA SER A 127 -8.65 1.85 -14.47
C SER A 127 -7.91 1.93 -15.81
N GLY A 128 -7.17 0.85 -16.14
CA GLY A 128 -6.37 0.77 -17.37
C GLY A 128 -4.96 1.37 -17.30
N SER A 129 -4.57 2.03 -16.22
CA SER A 129 -3.20 2.56 -16.05
C SER A 129 -2.18 1.47 -15.69
N HIS A 130 -2.63 0.37 -15.11
CA HIS A 130 -1.77 -0.78 -14.82
C HIS A 130 -1.40 -1.51 -16.11
N SER A 131 -0.17 -1.98 -16.22
CA SER A 131 0.38 -2.57 -17.47
C SER A 131 -0.52 -3.65 -18.08
N VAL A 132 -0.90 -3.46 -19.35
CA VAL A 132 -1.77 -4.37 -20.11
C VAL A 132 -1.10 -5.71 -20.37
N SER A 133 0.23 -5.81 -20.24
CA SER A 133 1.00 -7.05 -20.46
C SER A 133 0.70 -8.15 -19.43
N VAL A 134 -0.05 -7.84 -18.37
CA VAL A 134 -0.40 -8.75 -17.29
C VAL A 134 -1.86 -9.23 -17.42
N CYS A 135 -2.28 -9.60 -18.65
CA CYS A 135 -3.64 -10.13 -18.91
C CYS A 135 -4.01 -11.32 -18.02
N SER A 136 -3.05 -12.18 -17.69
CA SER A 136 -3.26 -13.34 -16.81
C SER A 136 -3.79 -12.94 -15.43
N ASN A 137 -3.22 -11.91 -14.81
CA ASN A 137 -3.65 -11.47 -13.49
C ASN A 137 -5.11 -10.97 -13.46
N ARG A 138 -5.59 -10.42 -14.57
CA ARG A 138 -6.98 -9.99 -14.71
C ARG A 138 -7.94 -11.18 -14.64
N VAL A 139 -7.70 -12.19 -15.44
CA VAL A 139 -8.51 -13.41 -15.45
C VAL A 139 -8.40 -14.14 -14.12
N GLU A 140 -7.21 -14.19 -13.55
CA GLU A 140 -6.96 -14.76 -12.23
C GLU A 140 -7.76 -14.06 -11.12
N ALA A 141 -7.85 -12.72 -11.15
CA ALA A 141 -8.66 -11.97 -10.21
C ALA A 141 -10.16 -12.26 -10.38
N TRP A 142 -10.65 -12.36 -11.61
CA TRP A 142 -12.06 -12.66 -11.87
C TRP A 142 -12.44 -14.09 -11.48
N THR A 143 -11.57 -15.07 -11.77
CA THR A 143 -11.82 -16.49 -11.50
C THR A 143 -11.32 -16.94 -10.13
N ARG A 144 -11.00 -16.04 -9.20
CA ARG A 144 -10.42 -16.35 -7.89
C ARG A 144 -11.27 -17.33 -7.05
N GLU A 145 -12.58 -17.29 -7.23
CA GLU A 145 -13.55 -18.12 -6.49
C GLU A 145 -13.87 -19.43 -7.20
N VAL A 146 -13.29 -19.69 -8.38
CA VAL A 146 -13.49 -20.96 -9.08
C VAL A 146 -12.79 -22.07 -8.30
N GLN A 147 -13.59 -22.97 -7.73
CA GLN A 147 -13.06 -24.10 -6.98
C GLN A 147 -12.32 -25.07 -7.91
N PHE A 148 -11.22 -25.62 -7.41
CA PHE A 148 -10.39 -26.62 -8.09
C PHE A 148 -9.74 -26.13 -9.42
N LEU A 149 -9.77 -24.83 -9.72
CA LEU A 149 -9.03 -24.29 -10.84
C LEU A 149 -7.52 -24.42 -10.57
N LEU A 150 -6.82 -25.16 -11.42
CA LEU A 150 -5.38 -25.36 -11.31
C LEU A 150 -4.65 -24.08 -11.73
N ARG A 151 -3.99 -23.44 -10.79
CA ARG A 151 -3.17 -22.23 -10.99
C ARG A 151 -2.12 -22.11 -9.91
N GLN A 152 -0.90 -21.82 -10.29
CA GLN A 152 0.19 -21.49 -9.39
C GLN A 152 1.10 -20.46 -10.02
N GLU A 153 1.68 -19.58 -9.21
CA GLU A 153 2.80 -18.73 -9.61
C GLU A 153 4.12 -19.54 -9.60
N GLY A 154 5.15 -18.99 -10.23
CA GLY A 154 6.50 -19.50 -10.05
C GLY A 154 7.02 -19.19 -8.64
N ARG A 155 7.99 -19.98 -8.18
CA ARG A 155 8.65 -19.77 -6.89
C ARG A 155 9.40 -18.44 -6.86
N PRO A 156 9.52 -17.79 -5.70
CA PRO A 156 10.32 -16.58 -5.57
C PRO A 156 11.81 -16.89 -5.79
N VAL A 157 12.53 -15.94 -6.39
CA VAL A 157 13.95 -16.08 -6.75
C VAL A 157 14.73 -14.86 -6.26
N ALA A 158 15.88 -15.09 -5.63
CA ALA A 158 16.88 -14.08 -5.34
C ALA A 158 17.89 -13.99 -6.49
N GLN A 159 18.12 -12.81 -7.06
CA GLN A 159 19.02 -12.61 -8.20
C GLN A 159 20.03 -11.49 -7.93
N LEU A 160 21.31 -11.85 -7.88
CA LEU A 160 22.39 -10.89 -7.81
C LEU A 160 22.76 -10.37 -9.20
N VAL A 161 22.93 -9.05 -9.33
CA VAL A 161 23.31 -8.41 -10.59
C VAL A 161 24.48 -7.44 -10.39
N GLY A 162 25.34 -7.37 -11.41
CA GLY A 162 26.49 -6.46 -11.41
C GLY A 162 27.53 -6.78 -10.33
N ASN A 163 28.12 -5.72 -9.78
CA ASN A 163 29.21 -5.77 -8.79
C ASN A 163 29.07 -4.62 -7.76
N MET A 164 30.09 -4.42 -6.93
CA MET A 164 30.15 -3.37 -5.90
C MET A 164 29.98 -1.94 -6.43
N SER A 165 30.22 -1.67 -7.71
CA SER A 165 29.98 -0.37 -8.32
C SER A 165 28.56 -0.20 -8.92
N THR A 166 27.73 -1.25 -8.88
CA THR A 166 26.38 -1.25 -9.45
C THR A 166 25.40 -0.68 -8.43
N VAL A 167 25.24 0.63 -8.42
CA VAL A 167 24.34 1.36 -7.53
C VAL A 167 22.91 1.46 -8.10
N ARG A 168 22.76 1.60 -9.42
CA ARG A 168 21.47 1.80 -10.08
C ARG A 168 20.93 0.48 -10.65
N VAL A 169 20.28 -0.31 -9.82
CA VAL A 169 19.70 -1.61 -10.23
C VAL A 169 18.34 -1.41 -10.88
N MET A 170 17.40 -0.73 -10.21
CA MET A 170 16.10 -0.35 -10.79
C MET A 170 16.24 0.92 -11.63
N ARG A 171 16.77 0.77 -12.84
CA ARG A 171 17.11 1.92 -13.73
C ARG A 171 15.92 2.85 -13.94
N LYS A 172 14.70 2.31 -14.13
CA LYS A 172 13.51 3.14 -14.38
C LYS A 172 13.18 4.07 -13.20
N ASP A 173 13.31 3.59 -11.97
CA ASP A 173 13.07 4.41 -10.79
C ASP A 173 14.15 5.48 -10.60
N TRP A 174 15.41 5.17 -10.94
CA TRP A 174 16.49 6.17 -10.98
C TRP A 174 16.25 7.25 -12.04
N GLU A 175 15.78 6.88 -13.23
CA GLU A 175 15.39 7.84 -14.28
C GLU A 175 14.27 8.77 -13.81
N ASN A 176 13.25 8.20 -13.15
CA ASN A 176 12.14 8.96 -12.56
C ASN A 176 12.63 9.90 -11.44
N THR A 177 13.56 9.42 -10.59
CA THR A 177 14.18 10.21 -9.52
C THR A 177 15.02 11.35 -10.09
N ASP A 178 15.79 11.09 -11.15
CA ASP A 178 16.55 12.12 -11.88
C ASP A 178 15.61 13.17 -12.51
N GLU A 179 14.46 12.76 -13.07
CA GLU A 179 13.45 13.68 -13.59
C GLU A 179 12.87 14.56 -12.47
N ALA A 180 12.49 13.96 -11.35
CA ALA A 180 11.96 14.66 -10.19
C ALA A 180 12.98 15.68 -9.64
N THR A 181 14.24 15.28 -9.52
CA THR A 181 15.37 16.14 -9.08
C THR A 181 15.56 17.33 -10.00
N ARG A 182 15.57 17.12 -11.31
CA ARG A 182 15.67 18.21 -12.31
C ARG A 182 14.49 19.17 -12.20
N TRP A 183 13.29 18.63 -12.03
CA TRP A 183 12.08 19.44 -11.89
C TRP A 183 12.12 20.30 -10.62
N LEU A 184 12.59 19.76 -9.48
CA LEU A 184 12.76 20.52 -8.23
C LEU A 184 13.73 21.68 -8.40
N ARG A 185 14.88 21.46 -9.10
CA ARG A 185 15.84 22.54 -9.40
C ARG A 185 15.22 23.65 -10.26
N GLN A 186 14.41 23.29 -11.27
CA GLN A 186 13.68 24.27 -12.08
C GLN A 186 12.64 25.06 -11.25
N ARG A 187 12.00 24.42 -10.26
CA ARG A 187 11.06 25.12 -9.37
C ARG A 187 11.73 26.15 -8.46
N ALA A 188 12.97 25.91 -8.08
CA ALA A 188 13.76 26.88 -7.30
C ALA A 188 14.00 28.21 -8.03
N GLU A 189 13.99 28.20 -9.36
CA GLU A 189 14.12 29.43 -10.19
C GLU A 189 12.85 30.28 -10.20
N SER A 190 11.70 29.73 -9.81
CA SER A 190 10.39 30.40 -9.77
C SER A 190 9.64 30.11 -8.46
N PRO A 191 10.14 30.54 -7.30
CA PRO A 191 9.67 30.10 -5.99
C PRO A 191 8.33 30.69 -5.56
N GLN A 192 7.73 31.58 -6.33
CA GLN A 192 6.51 32.33 -5.92
C GLN A 192 5.23 31.49 -5.97
N GLN A 193 5.20 30.40 -6.73
CA GLN A 193 4.05 29.51 -6.82
C GLN A 193 4.34 28.21 -6.06
N PRO A 194 3.52 27.81 -5.08
CA PRO A 194 3.70 26.55 -4.39
C PRO A 194 3.54 25.37 -5.37
N PHE A 195 4.24 24.29 -5.10
CA PHE A 195 4.16 23.09 -5.94
C PHE A 195 3.74 21.85 -5.15
N ALA A 196 3.18 20.87 -5.86
CA ALA A 196 2.99 19.52 -5.39
C ALA A 196 3.63 18.53 -6.37
N LEU A 197 4.65 17.83 -5.91
CA LEU A 197 5.33 16.79 -6.66
C LEU A 197 5.02 15.42 -6.05
N TYR A 198 4.51 14.51 -6.87
CA TYR A 198 4.37 13.11 -6.54
C TYR A 198 5.41 12.30 -7.31
N LEU A 199 6.19 11.47 -6.60
CA LEU A 199 7.06 10.47 -7.17
C LEU A 199 6.64 9.08 -6.71
N GLY A 200 6.16 8.24 -7.64
CA GLY A 200 5.89 6.83 -7.42
C GLY A 200 7.08 5.97 -7.86
N LEU A 201 7.63 5.18 -6.95
CA LEU A 201 8.68 4.20 -7.24
C LEU A 201 8.09 2.80 -7.40
N ASN A 202 8.74 1.95 -8.18
CA ASN A 202 8.43 0.52 -8.23
C ASN A 202 9.14 -0.25 -7.12
N LEU A 203 10.31 0.23 -6.67
CA LEU A 203 11.03 -0.37 -5.55
C LEU A 203 10.27 -0.21 -4.22
N PRO A 204 10.42 -1.21 -3.33
CA PRO A 204 11.12 -2.49 -3.44
C PRO A 204 10.28 -3.65 -4.02
N HIS A 205 9.24 -3.41 -4.83
CA HIS A 205 8.44 -4.47 -5.46
C HIS A 205 9.35 -5.40 -6.29
N PRO A 206 9.29 -6.74 -6.09
CA PRO A 206 10.10 -7.67 -6.86
C PRO A 206 9.74 -7.66 -8.35
N TYR A 207 10.71 -7.99 -9.17
CA TYR A 207 10.55 -8.09 -10.61
C TYR A 207 9.77 -9.34 -11.00
N LYS A 208 9.06 -9.28 -12.11
CA LYS A 208 8.46 -10.48 -12.69
C LYS A 208 9.58 -11.40 -13.20
N THR A 209 9.52 -12.68 -12.86
CA THR A 209 10.45 -13.67 -13.39
C THR A 209 10.08 -14.00 -14.82
N GLU A 210 11.02 -13.79 -15.74
CA GLU A 210 10.83 -14.06 -17.19
C GLU A 210 11.27 -15.47 -17.61
N SER A 211 11.86 -16.24 -16.69
CA SER A 211 12.32 -17.61 -16.94
C SER A 211 11.17 -18.58 -17.24
N LEU A 212 11.47 -19.64 -17.98
CA LEU A 212 10.58 -20.79 -18.17
C LEU A 212 10.80 -21.82 -17.07
N GLY A 213 9.84 -22.73 -16.86
CA GLY A 213 9.93 -23.80 -15.88
C GLY A 213 9.35 -23.41 -14.51
N PRO A 214 9.82 -24.03 -13.41
CA PRO A 214 9.20 -23.91 -12.07
C PRO A 214 9.18 -22.50 -11.49
N THR A 215 10.04 -21.59 -12.01
CA THR A 215 10.10 -20.17 -11.59
C THR A 215 9.35 -19.24 -12.53
N ALA A 216 8.78 -19.75 -13.63
CA ALA A 216 8.03 -18.96 -14.59
C ALA A 216 6.86 -18.22 -13.92
N GLY A 217 6.74 -16.92 -14.19
CA GLY A 217 5.68 -16.09 -13.59
C GLY A 217 5.83 -15.80 -12.08
N GLY A 218 6.92 -16.22 -11.46
CA GLY A 218 7.24 -15.91 -10.06
C GLY A 218 7.81 -14.51 -9.88
N SER A 219 8.36 -14.27 -8.69
CA SER A 219 8.96 -13.02 -8.28
C SER A 219 10.47 -13.12 -8.20
N THR A 220 11.16 -12.17 -8.81
CA THR A 220 12.61 -12.04 -8.69
C THR A 220 12.96 -10.85 -7.81
N PHE A 221 13.51 -11.13 -6.63
CA PHE A 221 14.14 -10.12 -5.78
C PHE A 221 15.54 -9.87 -6.30
N ARG A 222 15.74 -8.72 -6.93
CA ARG A 222 16.97 -8.42 -7.69
C ARG A 222 17.71 -7.27 -7.05
N THR A 223 18.99 -7.49 -6.72
CA THR A 223 19.85 -6.47 -6.14
C THR A 223 21.31 -6.64 -6.55
N SER A 224 22.17 -5.70 -6.15
CA SER A 224 23.61 -5.77 -6.37
C SER A 224 24.37 -6.04 -5.07
N PRO A 225 25.66 -6.46 -5.14
CA PRO A 225 26.49 -6.59 -3.94
C PRO A 225 26.58 -5.30 -3.13
N TYR A 226 26.56 -4.13 -3.78
CA TYR A 226 26.59 -2.81 -3.11
C TYR A 226 25.41 -2.63 -2.13
N TRP A 227 24.21 -3.02 -2.53
CA TRP A 227 23.03 -2.87 -1.68
C TRP A 227 22.93 -3.98 -0.64
N LEU A 228 23.43 -5.20 -0.93
CA LEU A 228 23.48 -6.27 0.07
C LEU A 228 24.36 -5.92 1.26
N GLU A 229 25.43 -5.13 1.08
CA GLU A 229 26.25 -4.64 2.20
C GLU A 229 25.51 -3.68 3.16
N LYS A 230 24.33 -3.18 2.78
CA LYS A 230 23.49 -2.38 3.67
C LYS A 230 22.58 -3.23 4.57
N VAL A 231 22.54 -4.54 4.34
CA VAL A 231 21.74 -5.50 5.10
C VAL A 231 22.62 -6.18 6.15
N SER A 232 22.16 -6.17 7.39
CA SER A 232 22.80 -6.88 8.51
C SER A 232 22.36 -8.35 8.45
N SER A 233 23.20 -9.22 7.88
CA SER A 233 22.88 -10.61 7.63
C SER A 233 22.53 -11.38 8.91
N GLU A 234 23.12 -11.02 10.05
CA GLU A 234 22.86 -11.58 11.38
C GLU A 234 21.43 -11.28 11.89
N HIS A 235 20.77 -10.24 11.36
CA HIS A 235 19.39 -9.86 11.70
C HIS A 235 18.36 -10.39 10.68
N VAL A 236 18.79 -11.01 9.59
CA VAL A 236 17.88 -11.64 8.63
C VAL A 236 17.39 -12.99 9.17
N SER A 237 16.22 -12.99 9.79
CA SER A 237 15.63 -14.19 10.39
C SER A 237 14.81 -15.01 9.40
N VAL A 238 14.73 -16.31 9.65
CA VAL A 238 13.72 -17.19 9.02
C VAL A 238 12.42 -17.02 9.82
N PRO A 239 11.30 -16.63 9.18
CA PRO A 239 10.03 -16.46 9.87
C PRO A 239 9.48 -17.81 10.33
N LYS A 240 8.74 -17.82 11.42
CA LYS A 240 8.00 -18.99 11.85
C LYS A 240 6.79 -19.19 10.96
N TRP A 241 6.54 -20.45 10.63
CA TRP A 241 5.42 -20.83 9.79
C TRP A 241 4.50 -21.82 10.51
N LEU A 242 3.20 -21.64 10.33
CA LEU A 242 2.26 -22.69 10.66
C LEU A 242 2.47 -23.91 9.74
N PRO A 243 2.28 -25.13 10.23
CA PRO A 243 2.12 -26.30 9.38
C PRO A 243 0.99 -26.04 8.35
N VAL A 244 1.17 -26.47 7.11
CA VAL A 244 0.20 -26.25 6.03
C VAL A 244 -1.20 -26.72 6.41
N ALA A 245 -1.33 -27.84 7.12
CA ALA A 245 -2.60 -28.38 7.60
C ALA A 245 -3.27 -27.56 8.72
N ALA A 246 -2.55 -26.63 9.36
CA ALA A 246 -3.06 -25.76 10.42
C ALA A 246 -3.36 -24.34 9.92
N MET A 247 -3.11 -24.07 8.64
CA MET A 247 -3.38 -22.74 8.06
C MET A 247 -4.88 -22.50 7.90
N HIS A 248 -5.27 -21.24 8.04
CA HIS A 248 -6.61 -20.80 7.67
C HIS A 248 -6.86 -21.05 6.16
N PRO A 249 -8.07 -21.44 5.72
CA PRO A 249 -8.33 -21.81 4.32
C PRO A 249 -7.96 -20.72 3.30
N VAL A 250 -8.15 -19.45 3.61
CA VAL A 250 -7.76 -18.32 2.74
C VAL A 250 -6.24 -18.20 2.66
N ASP A 251 -5.53 -18.35 3.77
CA ASP A 251 -4.07 -18.28 3.82
C ASP A 251 -3.44 -19.49 3.11
N PHE A 252 -4.02 -20.68 3.29
CA PHE A 252 -3.61 -21.87 2.54
C PHE A 252 -3.75 -21.66 1.04
N TYR A 253 -4.91 -21.11 0.58
CA TYR A 253 -5.13 -20.83 -0.83
C TYR A 253 -4.08 -19.84 -1.37
N SER A 254 -3.79 -18.76 -0.63
CA SER A 254 -2.77 -17.78 -0.99
C SER A 254 -1.38 -18.43 -1.09
N THR A 255 -1.01 -19.24 -0.09
CA THR A 255 0.25 -20.01 -0.06
C THR A 255 0.37 -20.98 -1.24
N PHE A 256 -0.73 -21.68 -1.57
CA PHE A 256 -0.77 -22.62 -2.68
C PHE A 256 -0.61 -21.90 -4.03
N THR A 257 -1.40 -20.85 -4.27
CA THR A 257 -1.36 -20.11 -5.55
C THR A 257 -0.05 -19.35 -5.74
N LYS A 258 0.62 -18.96 -4.67
CA LYS A 258 1.98 -18.38 -4.67
C LYS A 258 3.10 -19.43 -4.75
N ASN A 259 2.77 -20.71 -4.91
CA ASN A 259 3.72 -21.83 -5.00
C ASN A 259 4.67 -21.93 -3.78
N CYS A 260 4.16 -21.65 -2.60
CA CYS A 260 4.91 -21.67 -1.35
C CYS A 260 4.45 -22.76 -0.36
N SER A 261 3.55 -23.65 -0.78
CA SER A 261 3.09 -24.78 0.05
C SER A 261 4.13 -25.91 0.22
N GLY A 262 5.13 -25.97 -0.68
CA GLY A 262 6.23 -26.92 -0.61
C GLY A 262 7.31 -26.54 0.40
N SER A 263 8.39 -27.32 0.43
CA SER A 263 9.56 -27.07 1.28
C SER A 263 10.45 -25.98 0.70
N PHE A 264 11.06 -25.21 1.59
CA PHE A 264 12.12 -24.26 1.31
C PHE A 264 13.28 -24.50 2.27
N THR A 265 14.50 -24.34 1.80
CA THR A 265 15.67 -24.30 2.67
C THR A 265 15.73 -22.99 3.43
N GLN A 266 16.42 -22.96 4.57
CA GLN A 266 16.63 -21.70 5.29
C GLN A 266 17.38 -20.67 4.43
N GLU A 267 18.33 -21.12 3.61
CA GLU A 267 19.09 -20.29 2.69
C GLU A 267 18.18 -19.64 1.63
N GLU A 268 17.27 -20.39 1.01
CA GLU A 268 16.30 -19.83 0.06
C GLU A 268 15.47 -18.70 0.70
N ILE A 269 15.00 -18.92 1.94
CA ILE A 269 14.19 -17.93 2.67
C ILE A 269 15.02 -16.70 3.02
N THR A 270 16.21 -16.88 3.61
CA THR A 270 17.07 -15.77 4.03
C THR A 270 17.57 -14.96 2.83
N ASN A 271 17.87 -15.61 1.71
CA ASN A 271 18.26 -14.92 0.48
C ASN A 271 17.12 -14.04 -0.06
N VAL A 272 15.89 -14.55 -0.17
CA VAL A 272 14.73 -13.75 -0.59
C VAL A 272 14.57 -12.52 0.31
N ARG A 273 14.64 -12.68 1.63
CA ARG A 273 14.51 -11.60 2.61
C ARG A 273 15.64 -10.58 2.50
N ALA A 274 16.89 -11.04 2.48
CA ALA A 274 18.05 -10.16 2.37
C ALA A 274 18.04 -9.32 1.08
N PHE A 275 17.65 -9.93 -0.03
CA PHE A 275 17.54 -9.24 -1.31
C PHE A 275 16.40 -8.20 -1.29
N TYR A 276 15.26 -8.52 -0.68
CA TYR A 276 14.19 -7.57 -0.47
C TYR A 276 14.65 -6.35 0.37
N TYR A 277 15.35 -6.59 1.47
CA TYR A 277 15.87 -5.51 2.32
C TYR A 277 16.90 -4.65 1.59
N ALA A 278 17.73 -5.26 0.76
CA ALA A 278 18.66 -4.52 -0.10
C ALA A 278 17.94 -3.65 -1.13
N MET A 279 16.80 -4.10 -1.67
CA MET A 279 15.95 -3.28 -2.56
C MET A 279 15.32 -2.10 -1.80
N CYS A 280 15.01 -2.25 -0.51
CA CYS A 280 14.56 -1.13 0.34
C CYS A 280 15.66 -0.07 0.51
N ALA A 281 16.93 -0.50 0.68
CA ALA A 281 18.05 0.43 0.76
C ALA A 281 18.27 1.22 -0.54
N GLU A 282 18.04 0.60 -1.70
CA GLU A 282 18.08 1.30 -2.99
C GLU A 282 16.98 2.36 -3.09
N ALA A 283 15.77 2.07 -2.61
CA ALA A 283 14.66 3.04 -2.57
C ALA A 283 14.95 4.21 -1.61
N ASP A 284 15.55 3.94 -0.45
CA ASP A 284 15.98 4.98 0.50
C ASP A 284 17.01 5.94 -0.11
N ALA A 285 17.95 5.43 -0.92
CA ALA A 285 18.92 6.29 -1.61
C ALA A 285 18.26 7.21 -2.66
N MET A 286 17.20 6.79 -3.31
CA MET A 286 16.41 7.65 -4.21
C MET A 286 15.72 8.78 -3.45
N LEU A 287 15.14 8.49 -2.28
CA LEU A 287 14.64 9.51 -1.36
C LEU A 287 15.75 10.49 -0.98
N GLY A 288 16.95 9.99 -0.68
CA GLY A 288 18.12 10.81 -0.37
C GLY A 288 18.52 11.79 -1.47
N GLN A 289 18.42 11.37 -2.73
CA GLN A 289 18.68 12.25 -3.87
C GLN A 289 17.70 13.44 -3.93
N LEU A 290 16.41 13.20 -3.63
CA LEU A 290 15.40 14.26 -3.60
C LEU A 290 15.60 15.22 -2.42
N ILE A 291 15.89 14.68 -1.23
CA ILE A 291 16.20 15.49 -0.04
C ILE A 291 17.42 16.39 -0.32
N SER A 292 18.46 15.84 -0.95
CA SER A 292 19.64 16.60 -1.33
C SER A 292 19.30 17.74 -2.29
N ALA A 293 18.47 17.49 -3.30
CA ALA A 293 18.00 18.52 -4.23
C ALA A 293 17.19 19.63 -3.51
N LEU A 294 16.30 19.27 -2.58
CA LEU A 294 15.56 20.26 -1.78
C LEU A 294 16.49 21.11 -0.90
N ARG A 295 17.57 20.53 -0.36
CA ARG A 295 18.58 21.26 0.45
C ARG A 295 19.42 22.20 -0.42
N GLU A 296 19.96 21.71 -1.53
CA GLU A 296 20.74 22.49 -2.49
C GLU A 296 19.97 23.71 -3.01
N THR A 297 18.69 23.54 -3.27
CA THR A 297 17.80 24.59 -3.79
C THR A 297 17.17 25.46 -2.69
N ARG A 298 17.45 25.20 -1.41
CA ARG A 298 16.84 25.86 -0.24
C ARG A 298 15.30 25.72 -0.16
N LEU A 299 14.74 24.76 -0.87
CA LEU A 299 13.28 24.49 -0.85
C LEU A 299 12.87 23.66 0.37
N LEU A 300 13.78 22.91 1.01
CA LEU A 300 13.44 21.99 2.12
C LEU A 300 12.71 22.71 3.27
N GLY A 301 13.14 23.92 3.64
CA GLY A 301 12.51 24.68 4.73
C GLY A 301 11.07 25.14 4.47
N ASN A 302 10.59 25.09 3.21
CA ASN A 302 9.21 25.41 2.84
C ASN A 302 8.51 24.25 2.12
N THR A 303 8.98 23.01 2.31
CA THR A 303 8.40 21.83 1.67
C THR A 303 7.97 20.82 2.73
N VAL A 304 6.71 20.40 2.68
CA VAL A 304 6.25 19.20 3.41
C VAL A 304 6.63 17.99 2.57
N VAL A 305 7.44 17.11 3.15
CA VAL A 305 7.83 15.84 2.55
C VAL A 305 7.01 14.73 3.21
N VAL A 306 6.34 13.94 2.38
CA VAL A 306 5.59 12.74 2.79
C VAL A 306 6.28 11.53 2.21
N PHE A 307 6.64 10.56 3.04
CA PHE A 307 7.17 9.27 2.61
C PHE A 307 6.22 8.16 3.04
N THR A 308 5.85 7.28 2.10
CA THR A 308 4.97 6.13 2.36
C THR A 308 5.15 5.02 1.31
N ALA A 309 4.39 3.94 1.48
CA ALA A 309 4.23 2.86 0.48
C ALA A 309 2.76 2.57 0.26
N ASP A 310 2.43 1.96 -0.88
CA ASP A 310 1.05 1.54 -1.17
C ASP A 310 0.63 0.29 -0.39
N HIS A 311 1.55 -0.62 -0.13
CA HIS A 311 1.43 -1.82 0.72
C HIS A 311 2.82 -2.32 1.09
N GLY A 312 2.90 -3.34 1.93
CA GLY A 312 4.14 -3.99 2.28
C GLY A 312 4.49 -5.18 1.37
N GLU A 313 5.40 -6.02 1.87
CA GLU A 313 5.89 -7.26 1.25
C GLU A 313 6.05 -8.32 2.34
N LEU A 314 5.51 -9.52 2.12
CA LEU A 314 5.60 -10.63 3.08
C LEU A 314 6.99 -11.24 3.14
N ALA A 315 7.74 -11.20 2.05
CA ALA A 315 9.12 -11.68 2.00
C ALA A 315 9.30 -13.02 2.71
N MET A 316 8.48 -14.01 2.37
CA MET A 316 8.42 -15.37 2.94
C MET A 316 7.72 -15.50 4.30
N GLU A 317 7.23 -14.46 4.93
CA GLU A 317 6.33 -14.60 6.10
C GLU A 317 5.07 -15.37 5.71
N HIS A 318 4.51 -16.14 6.62
CA HIS A 318 3.32 -16.98 6.40
C HIS A 318 3.37 -17.88 5.16
N ARG A 319 4.56 -18.32 4.75
CA ARG A 319 4.77 -19.05 3.50
C ARG A 319 4.27 -18.27 2.28
N GLN A 320 4.51 -16.98 2.25
CA GLN A 320 4.04 -16.12 1.17
C GLN A 320 5.11 -15.09 0.79
N PHE A 321 5.08 -14.66 -0.44
CA PHE A 321 5.74 -13.46 -0.95
C PHE A 321 4.70 -12.54 -1.58
N TYR A 322 5.08 -11.35 -2.01
CA TYR A 322 4.16 -10.27 -2.35
C TYR A 322 3.36 -9.80 -1.12
N LYS A 323 2.18 -9.40 -1.34
CA LYS A 323 1.11 -8.85 -0.51
C LYS A 323 -0.14 -9.71 -0.65
N MET A 324 -1.32 -9.14 -0.66
CA MET A 324 -2.62 -9.81 -0.92
C MET A 324 -3.12 -10.59 0.28
N SER A 325 -2.65 -10.21 1.47
CA SER A 325 -3.14 -10.70 2.77
C SER A 325 -3.19 -9.56 3.76
N MET A 326 -3.81 -9.78 4.91
CA MET A 326 -3.95 -8.75 5.95
C MET A 326 -2.89 -8.84 7.05
N PHE A 327 -1.87 -9.69 6.88
CA PHE A 327 -0.75 -9.77 7.81
C PHE A 327 0.09 -8.48 7.80
N GLU A 328 0.77 -8.20 8.91
CA GLU A 328 1.54 -6.96 9.10
C GLU A 328 2.52 -6.72 7.96
N GLY A 329 3.28 -7.75 7.52
CA GLY A 329 4.21 -7.60 6.39
C GLY A 329 3.58 -7.07 5.10
N SER A 330 2.29 -7.28 4.91
CA SER A 330 1.54 -6.86 3.73
C SER A 330 0.74 -5.58 3.91
N SER A 331 0.12 -5.39 5.08
CA SER A 331 -0.83 -4.30 5.32
C SER A 331 -0.24 -3.09 6.04
N HIS A 332 0.84 -3.26 6.79
CA HIS A 332 1.50 -2.21 7.53
C HIS A 332 2.51 -1.48 6.62
N VAL A 333 2.38 -0.17 6.50
CA VAL A 333 3.17 0.68 5.61
C VAL A 333 3.92 1.77 6.38
N PRO A 334 5.05 2.28 5.89
CA PRO A 334 5.66 3.45 6.47
C PRO A 334 4.77 4.67 6.22
N LEU A 335 4.71 5.60 7.17
CA LEU A 335 4.10 6.91 6.97
C LEU A 335 4.86 7.94 7.80
N LEU A 336 5.52 8.86 7.10
CA LEU A 336 6.33 9.93 7.68
C LEU A 336 5.92 11.27 7.05
N PHE A 337 5.85 12.30 7.89
CA PHE A 337 5.66 13.68 7.48
C PHE A 337 6.73 14.55 8.09
N THR A 338 7.41 15.37 7.29
CA THR A 338 8.31 16.41 7.78
C THR A 338 8.09 17.70 7.00
N GLY A 339 8.29 18.84 7.64
CA GLY A 339 8.14 20.13 6.98
C GLY A 339 7.79 21.30 7.90
N PRO A 340 7.58 22.49 7.33
CA PRO A 340 7.29 23.69 8.12
C PRO A 340 6.00 23.55 8.92
N GLY A 341 6.07 23.92 10.19
CA GLY A 341 4.92 23.88 11.10
C GLY A 341 4.55 22.52 11.67
N LEU A 342 5.27 21.46 11.29
CA LEU A 342 5.10 20.11 11.83
C LEU A 342 6.07 19.86 13.00
N MET A 343 5.72 18.92 13.88
CA MET A 343 6.58 18.48 14.98
C MET A 343 7.81 17.73 14.44
N SER A 344 8.92 17.73 15.18
CA SER A 344 10.17 17.06 14.81
C SER A 344 10.52 15.96 15.81
N GLY A 345 11.00 14.81 15.29
CA GLY A 345 11.44 13.68 16.10
C GLY A 345 10.34 13.01 16.92
N VAL A 346 9.08 13.08 16.45
CA VAL A 346 7.92 12.56 17.16
C VAL A 346 7.46 11.24 16.56
N GLN A 347 7.21 10.26 17.42
CA GLN A 347 6.56 8.99 17.04
C GLN A 347 5.11 8.99 17.55
N VAL A 348 4.18 8.64 16.65
CA VAL A 348 2.74 8.60 16.91
C VAL A 348 2.25 7.16 16.85
N ASN A 349 1.63 6.69 17.96
CA ASN A 349 1.08 5.33 18.06
C ASN A 349 -0.37 5.20 17.57
N GLN A 350 -1.02 6.32 17.21
CA GLN A 350 -2.40 6.28 16.67
C GLN A 350 -2.45 5.39 15.44
N LEU A 351 -3.52 4.59 15.35
CA LEU A 351 -3.87 3.86 14.12
C LEU A 351 -4.25 4.86 13.05
N VAL A 352 -3.60 4.82 11.89
CA VAL A 352 -3.85 5.73 10.76
C VAL A 352 -3.85 4.95 9.45
N SER A 353 -4.45 5.53 8.44
CA SER A 353 -4.70 4.87 7.16
C SER A 353 -4.22 5.72 5.99
N LEU A 354 -3.84 5.09 4.88
CA LEU A 354 -3.43 5.83 3.68
C LEU A 354 -4.55 6.73 3.12
N VAL A 355 -5.80 6.42 3.40
CA VAL A 355 -6.94 7.28 3.00
C VAL A 355 -6.92 8.64 3.72
N ASP A 356 -6.23 8.73 4.86
CA ASP A 356 -6.08 9.96 5.66
C ASP A 356 -5.13 10.97 5.02
N ILE A 357 -4.28 10.53 4.08
CA ILE A 357 -3.34 11.39 3.36
C ILE A 357 -4.08 12.47 2.57
N TYR A 358 -5.18 12.12 1.92
CA TYR A 358 -5.96 13.07 1.12
C TYR A 358 -6.42 14.29 1.94
N PRO A 359 -7.23 14.14 3.02
CA PRO A 359 -7.64 15.29 3.82
C PRO A 359 -6.46 16.00 4.49
N THR A 360 -5.41 15.27 4.88
CA THR A 360 -4.23 15.85 5.52
C THR A 360 -3.48 16.80 4.57
N ILE A 361 -3.27 16.40 3.33
CA ILE A 361 -2.62 17.25 2.31
C ILE A 361 -3.47 18.49 2.01
N LEU A 362 -4.79 18.33 1.94
CA LEU A 362 -5.68 19.49 1.69
C LEU A 362 -5.65 20.48 2.85
N ASP A 363 -5.67 20.00 4.10
CA ASP A 363 -5.56 20.87 5.29
C ASP A 363 -4.20 21.58 5.37
N ILE A 364 -3.10 20.89 5.02
CA ILE A 364 -1.76 21.50 4.93
C ILE A 364 -1.75 22.61 3.87
N ALA A 365 -2.44 22.41 2.77
CA ALA A 365 -2.51 23.35 1.64
C ALA A 365 -3.56 24.44 1.80
N ASP A 366 -4.38 24.41 2.86
CA ASP A 366 -5.55 25.28 3.06
C ASP A 366 -6.52 25.20 1.86
N VAL A 367 -6.90 23.98 1.49
CA VAL A 367 -7.81 23.66 0.38
C VAL A 367 -8.96 22.81 0.90
N SER A 368 -10.18 23.21 0.59
CA SER A 368 -11.37 22.45 0.99
C SER A 368 -11.59 21.22 0.11
N PRO A 369 -11.98 20.07 0.69
CA PRO A 369 -12.34 18.88 -0.07
C PRO A 369 -13.65 19.08 -0.86
N VAL A 370 -13.80 18.32 -1.94
CA VAL A 370 -15.05 18.24 -2.70
C VAL A 370 -15.77 16.94 -2.33
N GLY A 371 -16.88 17.04 -1.62
CA GLY A 371 -17.68 15.89 -1.19
C GLY A 371 -17.20 15.22 0.10
N PRO A 372 -17.87 14.14 0.51
CA PRO A 372 -17.53 13.42 1.72
C PRO A 372 -16.25 12.59 1.53
N LEU A 373 -15.43 12.50 2.57
CA LEU A 373 -14.21 11.70 2.62
C LEU A 373 -14.35 10.55 3.63
N SER A 374 -13.72 9.42 3.33
CA SER A 374 -13.56 8.31 4.28
C SER A 374 -12.43 8.58 5.26
N GLY A 375 -11.35 9.24 4.79
CA GLY A 375 -10.19 9.57 5.60
C GLY A 375 -10.42 10.72 6.58
N TYR A 376 -9.51 10.82 7.53
CA TYR A 376 -9.46 11.85 8.56
C TYR A 376 -8.14 12.59 8.48
N SER A 377 -8.16 13.91 8.63
CA SER A 377 -6.93 14.68 8.61
C SER A 377 -6.04 14.34 9.81
N LEU A 378 -4.77 14.10 9.52
CA LEU A 378 -3.74 13.83 10.52
C LEU A 378 -3.11 15.12 11.09
N LEU A 379 -3.57 16.29 10.66
CA LEU A 379 -2.93 17.56 11.01
C LEU A 379 -2.85 17.80 12.52
N SER A 380 -3.87 17.36 13.27
CA SER A 380 -3.86 17.41 14.77
C SER A 380 -2.80 16.50 15.40
N LEU A 381 -2.37 15.46 14.72
CA LEU A 381 -1.31 14.53 15.14
C LEU A 381 0.08 14.96 14.64
N LEU A 382 0.12 15.83 13.63
CA LEU A 382 1.35 16.32 13.01
C LEU A 382 1.86 17.62 13.64
N ALA A 383 0.99 18.43 14.24
CA ALA A 383 1.33 19.74 14.76
C ALA A 383 0.61 20.03 16.08
N ASN A 384 1.25 20.83 16.94
CA ASN A 384 0.69 21.25 18.23
C ASN A 384 -0.38 22.34 18.05
N TYR A 385 -1.48 22.01 17.37
CA TYR A 385 -2.61 22.93 17.27
C TYR A 385 -3.52 22.80 18.51
N THR A 386 -3.65 23.88 19.28
CA THR A 386 -4.53 23.95 20.46
C THR A 386 -6.01 24.06 20.12
N SER A 387 -6.36 24.30 18.84
CA SER A 387 -7.74 24.45 18.38
C SER A 387 -7.94 23.82 17.00
N PHE A 388 -7.84 22.49 16.91
CA PHE A 388 -8.23 21.77 15.71
C PHE A 388 -9.75 21.57 15.71
N SER A 389 -10.44 22.10 14.70
CA SER A 389 -11.90 21.98 14.53
C SER A 389 -12.33 20.78 13.70
N GLY A 390 -11.38 19.90 13.33
CA GLY A 390 -11.64 18.73 12.52
C GLY A 390 -12.38 17.60 13.25
N ARG A 391 -12.87 16.65 12.48
CA ARG A 391 -13.49 15.42 13.00
C ARG A 391 -12.43 14.59 13.75
N PRO A 392 -12.71 14.08 14.98
CA PRO A 392 -11.77 13.25 15.72
C PRO A 392 -11.38 12.01 14.92
N HIS A 393 -10.08 11.66 14.93
CA HIS A 393 -9.59 10.46 14.27
C HIS A 393 -10.11 9.21 15.02
N PRO A 394 -10.66 8.19 14.34
CA PRO A 394 -11.15 6.98 14.98
C PRO A 394 -9.99 6.14 15.54
N ASP A 395 -10.30 5.27 16.51
CA ASP A 395 -9.36 4.26 17.03
C ASP A 395 -9.46 2.93 16.26
N TRP A 396 -9.59 3.03 14.94
CA TRP A 396 -9.61 1.87 14.06
C TRP A 396 -9.17 2.24 12.63
N VAL A 397 -8.72 1.23 11.91
CA VAL A 397 -8.46 1.32 10.46
C VAL A 397 -9.06 0.13 9.73
N LEU A 398 -9.51 0.37 8.49
CA LEU A 398 -10.08 -0.61 7.58
C LEU A 398 -9.12 -0.91 6.43
N SER A 399 -8.95 -2.20 6.11
CA SER A 399 -8.33 -2.65 4.87
C SER A 399 -9.20 -3.70 4.19
N GLU A 400 -9.29 -3.65 2.86
CA GLU A 400 -10.15 -4.52 2.06
C GLU A 400 -9.36 -5.15 0.92
N TYR A 401 -9.60 -6.43 0.63
CA TYR A 401 -8.95 -7.08 -0.50
C TYR A 401 -9.91 -7.94 -1.31
N HIS A 402 -9.89 -7.75 -2.63
CA HIS A 402 -10.84 -8.38 -3.56
C HIS A 402 -10.17 -8.96 -4.82
N GLY A 403 -8.85 -9.09 -4.83
CA GLY A 403 -8.06 -9.49 -6.01
C GLY A 403 -7.69 -10.96 -6.09
N CYS A 404 -6.65 -11.25 -6.88
CA CYS A 404 -6.08 -12.59 -7.06
C CYS A 404 -5.35 -13.10 -5.80
N ASN A 405 -4.96 -14.38 -5.79
CA ASN A 405 -4.29 -15.07 -4.68
C ASN A 405 -5.06 -15.08 -3.34
N ALA A 406 -6.32 -14.65 -3.34
CA ALA A 406 -7.27 -14.87 -2.25
C ALA A 406 -8.60 -15.29 -2.85
N ASN A 407 -9.12 -16.46 -2.47
CA ASN A 407 -10.37 -17.00 -3.02
C ASN A 407 -11.63 -16.38 -2.42
N SER A 408 -11.48 -15.37 -1.56
CA SER A 408 -12.57 -14.68 -0.88
C SER A 408 -12.27 -13.20 -0.73
N SER A 409 -13.29 -12.36 -0.73
CA SER A 409 -13.17 -10.98 -0.24
C SER A 409 -12.74 -10.98 1.21
N THR A 410 -11.72 -10.21 1.54
CA THR A 410 -11.13 -10.16 2.88
C THR A 410 -11.21 -8.75 3.42
N TYR A 411 -11.59 -8.62 4.67
CA TYR A 411 -11.73 -7.34 5.37
C TYR A 411 -10.97 -7.39 6.68
N MET A 412 -10.12 -6.41 6.93
CA MET A 412 -9.39 -6.23 8.17
C MET A 412 -9.91 -5.01 8.91
N LEU A 413 -10.27 -5.20 10.16
CA LEU A 413 -10.47 -4.12 11.13
C LEU A 413 -9.38 -4.21 12.20
N ARG A 414 -8.49 -3.23 12.23
CA ARG A 414 -7.53 -3.04 13.31
C ARG A 414 -8.13 -2.03 14.29
N SER A 415 -8.31 -2.40 15.55
CA SER A 415 -8.82 -1.49 16.60
C SER A 415 -8.13 -1.75 17.92
N GLY A 416 -7.56 -0.72 18.51
CA GLY A 416 -6.71 -0.83 19.69
C GLY A 416 -5.62 -1.88 19.49
N ARG A 417 -5.58 -2.92 20.34
CA ARG A 417 -4.62 -4.03 20.25
C ARG A 417 -5.08 -5.20 19.36
N TRP A 418 -6.30 -5.16 18.83
CA TRP A 418 -6.91 -6.26 18.11
C TRP A 418 -6.85 -6.09 16.59
N LYS A 419 -6.59 -7.18 15.88
CA LYS A 419 -6.75 -7.28 14.44
C LYS A 419 -7.78 -8.36 14.13
N TYR A 420 -8.92 -7.94 13.60
CA TYR A 420 -10.03 -8.79 13.21
C TYR A 420 -10.09 -8.94 11.69
N LEU A 421 -10.24 -10.17 11.21
CA LEU A 421 -10.40 -10.48 9.78
C LEU A 421 -11.75 -11.16 9.54
N ALA A 422 -12.56 -10.56 8.67
CA ALA A 422 -13.79 -11.13 8.15
C ALA A 422 -13.63 -11.51 6.68
N TYR A 423 -14.39 -12.48 6.24
CA TYR A 423 -14.30 -13.03 4.90
C TYR A 423 -15.68 -13.18 4.27
N ALA A 424 -15.76 -12.97 2.93
CA ALA A 424 -16.96 -13.18 2.11
C ALA A 424 -18.23 -12.58 2.73
N ASP A 425 -19.17 -13.44 3.05
CA ASP A 425 -20.47 -13.13 3.66
C ASP A 425 -20.44 -13.10 5.21
N GLY A 426 -19.29 -13.42 5.80
CA GLY A 426 -19.12 -13.57 7.25
C GLY A 426 -19.64 -14.88 7.83
N LEU A 427 -20.06 -15.84 6.98
CA LEU A 427 -20.63 -17.13 7.38
C LEU A 427 -19.88 -18.32 6.75
N SER A 428 -19.60 -18.23 5.46
CA SER A 428 -19.03 -19.34 4.67
C SER A 428 -17.55 -19.61 4.95
N VAL A 429 -16.83 -18.61 5.47
CA VAL A 429 -15.41 -18.70 5.82
C VAL A 429 -15.24 -18.22 7.27
N PRO A 430 -14.62 -19.02 8.15
CA PRO A 430 -14.45 -18.63 9.56
C PRO A 430 -13.62 -17.36 9.69
N PRO A 431 -13.90 -16.49 10.67
CA PRO A 431 -13.11 -15.29 10.90
C PRO A 431 -11.80 -15.60 11.61
N GLN A 432 -10.86 -14.64 11.57
CA GLN A 432 -9.64 -14.66 12.37
C GLN A 432 -9.61 -13.45 13.31
N LEU A 433 -9.03 -13.64 14.48
CA LEU A 433 -8.77 -12.59 15.46
C LEU A 433 -7.36 -12.77 16.01
N PHE A 434 -6.54 -11.76 15.85
CA PHE A 434 -5.22 -11.68 16.45
C PHE A 434 -5.26 -10.69 17.61
N ALA A 435 -4.76 -11.13 18.77
CA ALA A 435 -4.59 -10.30 19.94
C ALA A 435 -3.29 -9.50 19.80
N ASP A 436 -2.99 -8.69 20.73
CA ASP A 436 -1.79 -7.90 20.88
C ASP A 436 -0.57 -8.29 19.99
N LEU A 437 -0.40 -7.59 18.87
CA LEU A 437 0.68 -7.85 17.91
C LEU A 437 2.08 -7.60 18.51
N SER A 438 2.18 -6.94 19.67
CA SER A 438 3.44 -6.85 20.40
C SER A 438 3.90 -8.19 21.00
N LEU A 439 2.96 -9.08 21.27
CA LEU A 439 3.19 -10.42 21.83
C LEU A 439 3.16 -11.51 20.77
N ASP A 440 2.28 -11.40 19.76
CA ASP A 440 2.16 -12.30 18.61
C ASP A 440 2.57 -11.56 17.32
N LYS A 441 3.83 -11.14 17.27
CA LYS A 441 4.39 -10.35 16.15
C LYS A 441 4.30 -11.06 14.80
N GLU A 442 4.22 -12.39 14.83
CA GLU A 442 4.15 -13.23 13.65
C GLU A 442 2.72 -13.69 13.34
N GLU A 443 1.70 -13.16 14.05
CA GLU A 443 0.27 -13.42 13.80
C GLU A 443 -0.06 -14.92 13.60
N LEU A 444 0.49 -15.78 14.46
CA LEU A 444 0.33 -17.23 14.36
C LEU A 444 -0.86 -17.76 15.16
N HIS A 445 -1.40 -16.98 16.10
CA HIS A 445 -2.40 -17.43 17.05
C HIS A 445 -3.77 -16.80 16.79
N ASN A 446 -4.61 -17.49 16.00
CA ASN A 446 -6.00 -17.09 15.88
C ASN A 446 -6.76 -17.37 17.19
N VAL A 447 -7.21 -16.32 17.86
CA VAL A 447 -7.87 -16.38 19.17
C VAL A 447 -9.37 -16.08 19.11
N VAL A 448 -9.99 -16.12 17.93
CA VAL A 448 -11.39 -15.73 17.70
C VAL A 448 -12.36 -16.48 18.60
N PHE A 449 -12.16 -17.78 18.81
CA PHE A 449 -13.02 -18.60 19.66
C PHE A 449 -12.71 -18.48 21.17
N LYS A 450 -11.57 -17.85 21.52
CA LYS A 450 -11.21 -17.57 22.90
C LYS A 450 -11.79 -16.24 23.39
N PHE A 451 -11.98 -15.26 22.50
CA PHE A 451 -12.46 -13.91 22.80
C PHE A 451 -13.73 -13.58 22.00
N THR A 452 -14.79 -14.37 22.22
CA THR A 452 -16.04 -14.27 21.47
C THR A 452 -16.75 -12.93 21.61
N ASP A 453 -16.68 -12.28 22.78
CA ASP A 453 -17.27 -10.96 23.00
C ASP A 453 -16.53 -9.87 22.21
N VAL A 454 -15.19 -9.96 22.16
CA VAL A 454 -14.35 -9.04 21.36
C VAL A 454 -14.65 -9.24 19.88
N TYR A 455 -14.70 -10.50 19.44
CA TYR A 455 -15.10 -10.83 18.07
C TYR A 455 -16.44 -10.22 17.69
N ALA A 456 -17.48 -10.46 18.51
CA ALA A 456 -18.83 -9.94 18.23
C ALA A 456 -18.87 -8.40 18.19
N HIS A 457 -18.10 -7.73 19.07
CA HIS A 457 -17.98 -6.28 19.07
C HIS A 457 -17.32 -5.77 17.79
N LEU A 458 -16.18 -6.37 17.38
CA LEU A 458 -15.44 -5.95 16.21
C LEU A 458 -16.18 -6.25 14.90
N ASP A 459 -16.89 -7.38 14.81
CA ASP A 459 -17.74 -7.67 13.65
C ASP A 459 -18.88 -6.66 13.51
N LYS A 460 -19.52 -6.31 14.63
CA LYS A 460 -20.55 -5.27 14.64
C LYS A 460 -19.99 -3.90 14.23
N LEU A 461 -18.80 -3.54 14.69
CA LEU A 461 -18.14 -2.30 14.30
C LEU A 461 -17.79 -2.34 12.80
N LEU A 462 -17.21 -3.43 12.30
CA LEU A 462 -16.90 -3.59 10.88
C LEU A 462 -18.15 -3.44 10.00
N ARG A 463 -19.25 -4.09 10.37
CA ARG A 463 -20.55 -3.98 9.66
C ARG A 463 -21.16 -2.57 9.70
N SER A 464 -20.81 -1.75 10.69
CA SER A 464 -21.23 -0.34 10.73
C SER A 464 -20.42 0.56 9.78
N ILE A 465 -19.23 0.11 9.37
CA ILE A 465 -18.34 0.83 8.45
C ILE A 465 -18.59 0.37 7.01
N VAL A 466 -18.73 -0.94 6.80
CA VAL A 466 -18.91 -1.56 5.49
C VAL A 466 -19.86 -2.75 5.57
N ASP A 467 -20.90 -2.75 4.74
CA ASP A 467 -21.72 -3.95 4.51
C ASP A 467 -20.92 -4.94 3.68
N TYR A 468 -19.98 -5.62 4.35
CA TYR A 468 -19.03 -6.49 3.67
C TYR A 468 -19.67 -7.71 2.97
N PRO A 469 -20.80 -8.30 3.44
CA PRO A 469 -21.52 -9.29 2.66
C PRO A 469 -22.03 -8.73 1.32
N ALA A 470 -22.65 -7.54 1.33
CA ALA A 470 -23.13 -6.91 0.10
C ALA A 470 -21.98 -6.54 -0.84
N VAL A 471 -20.87 -6.02 -0.32
CA VAL A 471 -19.66 -5.74 -1.10
C VAL A 471 -19.09 -7.02 -1.73
N SER A 472 -19.01 -8.11 -0.97
CA SER A 472 -18.54 -9.40 -1.46
C SER A 472 -19.41 -9.92 -2.62
N ALA A 473 -20.74 -9.82 -2.48
CA ALA A 473 -21.67 -10.17 -3.54
C ALA A 473 -21.52 -9.30 -4.80
N ALA A 474 -21.30 -7.99 -4.62
CA ALA A 474 -21.05 -7.08 -5.73
C ALA A 474 -19.76 -7.41 -6.48
N VAL A 475 -18.67 -7.73 -5.78
CA VAL A 475 -17.40 -8.16 -6.36
C VAL A 475 -17.56 -9.47 -7.14
N HIS A 476 -18.26 -10.45 -6.56
CA HIS A 476 -18.55 -11.71 -7.23
C HIS A 476 -19.31 -11.51 -8.55
N LEU A 477 -20.36 -10.69 -8.52
CA LEU A 477 -21.13 -10.36 -9.72
C LEU A 477 -20.29 -9.62 -10.77
N TYR A 478 -19.45 -8.67 -10.33
CA TYR A 478 -18.52 -7.98 -11.21
C TYR A 478 -17.55 -8.96 -11.88
N ASN A 479 -16.95 -9.87 -11.12
CA ASN A 479 -15.99 -10.85 -11.61
C ASN A 479 -16.60 -11.74 -12.71
N LYS A 480 -17.80 -12.29 -12.49
CA LYS A 480 -18.52 -13.09 -13.49
C LYS A 480 -18.80 -12.30 -14.76
N LYS A 481 -19.39 -11.09 -14.63
CA LYS A 481 -19.68 -10.24 -15.79
C LYS A 481 -18.42 -9.88 -16.58
N ALA A 482 -17.34 -9.53 -15.90
CA ALA A 482 -16.09 -9.16 -16.54
C ALA A 482 -15.44 -10.36 -17.25
N PHE A 483 -15.47 -11.54 -16.64
CA PHE A 483 -14.97 -12.77 -17.28
C PHE A 483 -15.78 -13.15 -18.52
N VAL A 484 -17.12 -13.14 -18.43
CA VAL A 484 -17.99 -13.45 -19.58
C VAL A 484 -17.77 -12.45 -20.72
N ALA A 485 -17.74 -11.15 -20.42
CA ALA A 485 -17.49 -10.14 -21.44
C ALA A 485 -16.11 -10.34 -22.11
N TRP A 486 -15.08 -10.60 -21.34
CA TRP A 486 -13.75 -10.88 -21.86
C TRP A 486 -13.72 -12.16 -22.73
N SER A 487 -14.28 -13.28 -22.26
CA SER A 487 -14.30 -14.53 -23.01
C SER A 487 -15.03 -14.41 -24.36
N GLN A 488 -16.13 -13.64 -24.39
CA GLN A 488 -16.88 -13.34 -25.62
C GLN A 488 -16.04 -12.53 -26.63
N THR A 489 -15.18 -11.60 -26.17
CA THR A 489 -14.32 -10.83 -27.07
C THR A 489 -13.29 -11.71 -27.80
N LEU A 490 -12.94 -12.86 -27.25
CA LEU A 490 -11.97 -13.78 -27.80
C LEU A 490 -12.60 -14.74 -28.84
N GLY A 491 -13.88 -15.05 -28.73
CA GLY A 491 -14.56 -15.97 -29.60
C GLY A 491 -13.81 -17.29 -29.78
N ARG A 492 -13.47 -17.67 -31.00
CA ARG A 492 -12.76 -18.93 -31.32
C ARG A 492 -11.34 -19.02 -30.73
N ASN A 493 -10.76 -17.88 -30.34
CA ASN A 493 -9.40 -17.83 -29.78
C ASN A 493 -9.38 -18.07 -28.25
N TYR A 494 -10.55 -18.20 -27.59
CA TYR A 494 -10.65 -18.33 -26.14
C TYR A 494 -9.76 -19.45 -25.59
N SER A 495 -9.91 -20.67 -26.09
CA SER A 495 -9.16 -21.84 -25.60
C SER A 495 -7.64 -21.66 -25.73
N GLN A 496 -7.19 -21.07 -26.84
CA GLN A 496 -5.76 -20.78 -27.06
C GLN A 496 -5.27 -19.70 -26.08
N VAL A 497 -6.04 -18.62 -25.91
CA VAL A 497 -5.62 -17.51 -25.04
C VAL A 497 -5.58 -17.94 -23.58
N ILE A 498 -6.63 -18.60 -23.08
CA ILE A 498 -6.69 -19.01 -21.67
C ILE A 498 -5.61 -20.03 -21.32
N SER A 499 -5.27 -20.95 -22.22
CA SER A 499 -4.21 -21.95 -22.00
C SER A 499 -2.80 -21.34 -22.00
N ASN A 500 -2.61 -20.15 -22.54
CA ASN A 500 -1.34 -19.43 -22.60
C ASN A 500 -1.22 -18.29 -21.59
N LEU A 501 -2.15 -18.19 -20.64
CA LEU A 501 -2.06 -17.21 -19.55
C LEU A 501 -0.94 -17.56 -18.55
N ARG A 502 -0.76 -16.71 -17.52
CA ARG A 502 0.30 -16.84 -16.52
C ARG A 502 0.40 -18.23 -15.87
N TRP A 503 -0.72 -18.89 -15.68
CA TRP A 503 -0.80 -20.25 -15.12
C TRP A 503 -0.82 -21.38 -16.16
N HIS A 504 -0.41 -21.15 -17.38
CA HIS A 504 -0.55 -22.09 -18.48
C HIS A 504 -0.01 -23.51 -18.19
N ILE A 505 1.06 -23.63 -17.39
CA ILE A 505 1.63 -24.94 -17.02
C ILE A 505 0.63 -25.73 -16.16
N ASP A 506 -0.03 -25.09 -15.21
CA ASP A 506 -1.02 -25.73 -14.35
C ASP A 506 -2.33 -25.99 -15.11
N TRP A 507 -2.71 -25.06 -16.01
CA TRP A 507 -3.86 -25.26 -16.88
C TRP A 507 -3.73 -26.51 -17.75
N GLN A 508 -2.54 -26.75 -18.31
CA GLN A 508 -2.28 -27.89 -19.17
C GLN A 508 -2.24 -29.26 -18.44
N LYS A 509 -2.15 -29.28 -17.12
CA LYS A 509 -2.25 -30.53 -16.33
C LYS A 509 -3.62 -31.21 -16.49
N ASP A 510 -4.71 -30.44 -16.49
CA ASP A 510 -6.07 -30.92 -16.72
C ASP A 510 -6.96 -29.81 -17.28
N PRO A 511 -6.87 -29.50 -18.58
CA PRO A 511 -7.69 -28.46 -19.24
C PRO A 511 -9.19 -28.68 -19.09
N SER A 512 -9.63 -29.95 -19.21
CA SER A 512 -11.05 -30.28 -19.16
C SER A 512 -11.64 -30.10 -17.75
N ALA A 513 -10.87 -30.37 -16.69
CA ALA A 513 -11.32 -30.11 -15.32
C ALA A 513 -11.39 -28.61 -15.05
N ASN A 514 -10.42 -27.82 -15.56
CA ASN A 514 -10.43 -26.37 -15.45
C ASN A 514 -11.64 -25.74 -16.14
N GLU A 515 -11.97 -26.17 -17.36
CA GLU A 515 -13.15 -25.69 -18.10
C GLU A 515 -14.44 -26.03 -17.35
N ARG A 516 -14.61 -27.29 -16.89
CA ARG A 516 -15.79 -27.69 -16.10
C ARG A 516 -15.91 -26.88 -14.81
N ALA A 517 -14.80 -26.54 -14.15
CA ALA A 517 -14.80 -25.71 -12.95
C ALA A 517 -15.31 -24.29 -13.22
N ILE A 518 -14.89 -23.71 -14.36
CA ILE A 518 -15.38 -22.39 -14.81
C ILE A 518 -16.86 -22.45 -15.19
N GLU A 519 -17.29 -23.44 -15.98
CA GLU A 519 -18.71 -23.63 -16.35
C GLU A 519 -19.60 -23.74 -15.11
N LYS A 520 -19.18 -24.52 -14.12
CA LYS A 520 -19.90 -24.65 -12.86
C LYS A 520 -19.98 -23.36 -12.04
N TRP A 521 -18.93 -22.54 -12.12
CA TRP A 521 -18.86 -21.26 -11.41
C TRP A 521 -19.74 -20.19 -12.09
N LEU A 522 -19.81 -20.16 -13.43
CA LEU A 522 -20.67 -19.26 -14.20
C LEU A 522 -22.15 -19.56 -14.00
#